data_faaf5572e1572ed36916f3063aeb8793
#
_entry.id   faaf5572e1572ed36916f3063aeb8793
#
_cell.length_a   1.000
_cell.length_b   1.000
_cell.length_c   1.000
_cell.angle_alpha   90.00
_cell.angle_beta   90.00
_cell.angle_gamma   90.00
#
_symmetry.space_group_name_H-M   'P 1'
#
loop_
_entity.id
_entity.type
_entity.pdbx_description
1 polymer ?
#
loop_
_entity_poly.entity_id
_entity_poly.type
_entity_poly.pdbx_seq_one_letter_code
_entity_poly.pdbx_strand_id
1 'polypeptide(L)'
;MNEPKKKVGRPRIDVIEEESEKVINLRQVKELSARRCSEPEIAAVLGINYATWKRHKKRTPAIAEAVSEGKEVGKASLRHLQWQSAKGGNVTMQIWLGKQMLGQSETPITEDNEPLAWSIE
;
A
#
# COMPACT_ATOMS: atom_id res chain seq x y z
N MET A 1 21.42 22.20 -34.17
CA MET A 1 20.89 21.93 -34.09
C MET A 1 20.26 21.57 -34.07
N ASN A 2 20.51 21.47 -34.13
CA ASN A 2 19.89 21.04 -34.04
C ASN A 2 19.30 20.55 -33.79
N GLU A 3 19.78 20.28 -33.57
CA GLU A 3 19.21 19.82 -33.31
C GLU A 3 18.50 19.44 -33.35
N PRO A 4 18.68 19.31 -33.56
CA PRO A 4 17.93 18.80 -33.39
C PRO A 4 17.12 18.41 -33.51
N LYS A 5 17.40 18.31 -33.87
CA LYS A 5 16.57 18.02 -33.96
C LYS A 5 16.09 17.33 -33.94
N LYS A 6 16.40 16.98 -34.03
CA LYS A 6 16.05 16.29 -33.98
C LYS A 6 15.41 15.92 -33.64
N LYS A 7 15.41 15.63 -33.47
CA LYS A 7 14.84 15.21 -33.10
C LYS A 7 13.83 15.08 -33.01
N VAL A 8 13.92 14.51 -33.34
CA VAL A 8 12.71 14.67 -33.24
C VAL A 8 11.79 13.58 -32.86
N GLY A 9 11.42 12.54 -33.32
CA GLY A 9 10.50 11.57 -32.91
C GLY A 9 11.10 10.52 -31.99
N ARG A 10 12.21 9.98 -32.41
CA ARG A 10 12.79 8.96 -31.70
C ARG A 10 13.42 9.34 -30.47
N PRO A 11 14.18 10.38 -30.45
CA PRO A 11 14.78 10.83 -29.22
C PRO A 11 13.75 11.13 -28.18
N ARG A 12 12.56 11.48 -28.60
CA ARG A 12 11.53 11.77 -27.65
C ARG A 12 11.15 10.59 -26.82
N ILE A 13 11.21 9.41 -27.39
CA ILE A 13 10.88 8.21 -26.62
C ILE A 13 11.88 8.02 -25.51
N ASP A 14 13.14 8.22 -25.80
CA ASP A 14 14.16 8.09 -24.80
C ASP A 14 13.99 9.14 -23.72
N VAL A 15 13.65 10.34 -24.12
CA VAL A 15 13.45 11.42 -23.18
C VAL A 15 12.30 11.07 -22.25
N ILE A 16 11.23 10.52 -22.80
CA ILE A 16 10.09 10.17 -21.99
C ILE A 16 10.46 9.12 -20.97
N GLU A 17 11.28 8.16 -21.34
CA GLU A 17 11.69 7.15 -20.40
C GLU A 17 12.53 7.75 -19.29
N GLU A 18 13.41 8.67 -19.63
CA GLU A 18 14.19 9.33 -18.63
C GLU A 18 13.33 10.14 -17.71
N GLU A 19 12.35 10.81 -18.28
CA GLU A 19 11.45 11.60 -17.48
C GLU A 19 10.65 10.71 -16.56
N SER A 20 10.26 9.56 -17.05
CA SER A 20 9.51 8.62 -16.22
C SER A 20 10.35 8.20 -15.03
N GLU A 21 11.62 7.93 -15.25
CA GLU A 21 12.49 7.56 -14.17
C GLU A 21 12.65 8.70 -13.19
N LYS A 22 12.74 9.91 -13.73
CA LYS A 22 12.90 11.07 -12.87
C LYS A 22 11.68 11.33 -12.03
N VAL A 23 10.51 11.07 -12.61
CA VAL A 23 9.28 11.35 -11.88
C VAL A 23 8.85 10.23 -10.96
N ILE A 24 9.52 9.09 -11.02
CA ILE A 24 9.18 8.04 -10.09
C ILE A 24 9.78 8.40 -8.75
N ASN A 25 8.93 8.93 -7.90
CA ASN A 25 9.32 9.37 -6.59
C ASN A 25 9.06 8.23 -5.62
N LEU A 26 10.13 7.69 -5.05
CA LEU A 26 9.99 6.51 -4.19
C LEU A 26 9.12 6.77 -2.98
N ARG A 27 9.17 8.00 -2.46
CA ARG A 27 8.31 8.34 -1.34
C ARG A 27 6.85 8.26 -1.76
N GLN A 28 6.53 8.77 -2.95
CA GLN A 28 5.17 8.74 -3.45
C GLN A 28 4.72 7.31 -3.68
N VAL A 29 5.60 6.46 -4.21
CA VAL A 29 5.28 5.06 -4.41
C VAL A 29 4.97 4.41 -3.07
N LYS A 30 5.79 4.72 -2.07
CA LYS A 30 5.60 4.16 -0.74
C LYS A 30 4.26 4.60 -0.16
N GLU A 31 3.92 5.87 -0.32
CA GLU A 31 2.67 6.39 0.21
C GLU A 31 1.45 5.77 -0.47
N LEU A 32 1.52 5.61 -1.79
CA LEU A 32 0.41 5.00 -2.51
C LEU A 32 0.28 3.54 -2.14
N SER A 33 1.41 2.85 -1.97
CA SER A 33 1.37 1.45 -1.57
C SER A 33 0.82 1.29 -0.16
N ALA A 34 1.10 2.26 0.71
CA ALA A 34 0.57 2.22 2.07
C ALA A 34 -0.94 2.27 2.07
N ARG A 35 -1.52 2.95 1.09
CA ARG A 35 -2.97 3.02 0.95
C ARG A 35 -3.54 1.89 0.13
N ARG A 36 -2.70 0.91 -0.18
CA ARG A 36 -3.10 -0.28 -0.92
C ARG A 36 -3.57 0.00 -2.33
N CYS A 37 -3.05 1.06 -2.95
CA CYS A 37 -3.32 1.31 -4.34
C CYS A 37 -2.71 0.16 -5.13
N SER A 38 -3.42 -0.30 -6.15
CA SER A 38 -2.91 -1.34 -7.01
C SER A 38 -1.79 -0.76 -7.86
N GLU A 39 -0.97 -1.61 -8.44
CA GLU A 39 0.14 -1.11 -9.24
C GLU A 39 -0.34 -0.36 -10.48
N PRO A 40 -1.42 -0.79 -11.16
CA PRO A 40 -1.94 0.06 -12.23
C PRO A 40 -2.36 1.44 -11.73
N GLU A 41 -2.90 1.51 -10.51
CA GLU A 41 -3.28 2.79 -9.94
C GLU A 41 -2.05 3.64 -9.66
N ILE A 42 -1.00 3.02 -9.15
CA ILE A 42 0.23 3.74 -8.88
C ILE A 42 0.79 4.31 -10.18
N ALA A 43 0.80 3.51 -11.24
CA ALA A 43 1.28 3.98 -12.52
C ALA A 43 0.45 5.15 -13.01
N ALA A 44 -0.86 5.07 -12.84
CA ALA A 44 -1.74 6.14 -13.29
C ALA A 44 -1.46 7.43 -12.53
N VAL A 45 -1.27 7.34 -11.23
CA VAL A 45 -0.98 8.53 -10.43
C VAL A 45 0.35 9.13 -10.83
N LEU A 46 1.32 8.28 -11.12
CA LEU A 46 2.64 8.77 -11.54
C LEU A 46 2.61 9.30 -12.97
N GLY A 47 1.54 9.06 -13.70
CA GLY A 47 1.42 9.56 -15.07
C GLY A 47 2.16 8.72 -16.07
N ILE A 48 2.41 7.45 -15.78
CA ILE A 48 3.10 6.58 -16.72
C ILE A 48 2.24 5.38 -17.04
N ASN A 49 2.59 4.74 -18.14
CA ASN A 49 1.91 3.57 -18.60
C ASN A 49 2.23 2.39 -17.69
N TYR A 50 1.27 1.51 -17.48
CA TYR A 50 1.49 0.38 -16.59
C TYR A 50 2.64 -0.51 -17.07
N ALA A 51 2.76 -0.69 -18.38
CA ALA A 51 3.86 -1.48 -18.91
C ALA A 51 5.20 -0.82 -18.59
N THR A 52 5.24 0.50 -18.66
CA THR A 52 6.43 1.25 -18.33
C THR A 52 6.75 1.10 -16.84
N TRP A 53 5.72 1.16 -16.01
CA TRP A 53 5.88 0.98 -14.58
C TRP A 53 6.48 -0.40 -14.28
N LYS A 54 5.94 -1.44 -14.90
CA LYS A 54 6.42 -2.78 -14.66
C LYS A 54 7.88 -2.92 -15.08
N ARG A 55 8.23 -2.29 -16.19
CA ARG A 55 9.59 -2.35 -16.68
C ARG A 55 10.55 -1.68 -15.71
N HIS A 56 10.17 -0.50 -15.22
CA HIS A 56 11.01 0.20 -14.27
C HIS A 56 11.12 -0.55 -12.96
N LYS A 57 10.01 -1.12 -12.50
CA LYS A 57 10.02 -1.86 -11.25
C LYS A 57 10.97 -3.05 -11.34
N LYS A 58 10.96 -3.71 -12.50
CA LYS A 58 11.82 -4.85 -12.69
C LYS A 58 13.28 -4.45 -12.74
N ARG A 59 13.54 -3.30 -13.32
CA ARG A 59 14.89 -2.82 -13.53
C ARG A 59 15.50 -2.18 -12.29
N THR A 60 14.70 -1.58 -11.47
CA THR A 60 15.15 -0.83 -10.31
C THR A 60 14.60 -1.45 -9.04
N PRO A 61 15.42 -2.24 -8.33
CA PRO A 61 14.93 -2.92 -7.14
C PRO A 61 14.37 -1.99 -6.08
N ALA A 62 14.86 -0.75 -6.03
CA ALA A 62 14.36 0.20 -5.03
C ALA A 62 12.87 0.45 -5.17
N ILE A 63 12.33 0.32 -6.39
CA ILE A 63 10.90 0.54 -6.59
C ILE A 63 10.11 -0.59 -5.95
N ALA A 64 10.53 -1.83 -6.14
CA ALA A 64 9.86 -2.96 -5.54
C ALA A 64 9.95 -2.88 -4.02
N GLU A 65 11.09 -2.43 -3.51
CA GLU A 65 11.26 -2.28 -2.07
C GLU A 65 10.34 -1.20 -1.54
N ALA A 66 10.17 -0.10 -2.28
CA ALA A 66 9.29 0.97 -1.85
C ALA A 66 7.84 0.48 -1.78
N VAL A 67 7.44 -0.36 -2.74
CA VAL A 67 6.09 -0.92 -2.73
C VAL A 67 5.91 -1.79 -1.49
N SER A 68 6.88 -2.65 -1.24
CA SER A 68 6.79 -3.57 -0.12
C SER A 68 6.79 -2.84 1.21
N GLU A 69 7.70 -1.90 1.38
CA GLU A 69 7.77 -1.13 2.61
C GLU A 69 6.51 -0.32 2.82
N GLY A 70 5.99 0.26 1.74
CA GLY A 70 4.77 1.03 1.83
C GLY A 70 3.63 0.21 2.37
N LYS A 71 3.50 -1.01 1.88
CA LYS A 71 2.43 -1.88 2.34
C LYS A 71 2.56 -2.18 3.83
N GLU A 72 3.78 -2.40 4.29
CA GLU A 72 3.99 -2.69 5.70
C GLU A 72 3.71 -1.47 6.57
N VAL A 73 4.17 -0.31 6.12
CA VAL A 73 3.92 0.92 6.86
C VAL A 73 2.42 1.20 6.89
N GLY A 74 1.73 0.93 5.78
CA GLY A 74 0.29 1.14 5.73
C GLY A 74 -0.46 0.26 6.71
N LYS A 75 -0.04 -0.98 6.85
CA LYS A 75 -0.66 -1.87 7.83
C LYS A 75 -0.48 -1.33 9.22
N ALA A 76 0.74 -0.90 9.54
CA ALA A 76 1.01 -0.38 10.87
C ALA A 76 0.22 0.89 11.13
N SER A 77 0.11 1.75 10.12
CA SER A 77 -0.66 2.97 10.28
C SER A 77 -2.13 2.69 10.52
N LEU A 78 -2.68 1.75 9.77
CA LEU A 78 -4.09 1.42 9.94
C LEU A 78 -4.32 0.84 11.34
N ARG A 79 -3.44 -0.05 11.77
CA ARG A 79 -3.57 -0.60 13.10
C ARG A 79 -3.52 0.48 14.16
N HIS A 80 -2.63 1.44 13.97
CA HIS A 80 -2.52 2.54 14.91
C HIS A 80 -3.82 3.34 14.99
N LEU A 81 -4.41 3.63 13.84
CA LEU A 81 -5.66 4.37 13.81
C LEU A 81 -6.80 3.59 14.45
N GLN A 82 -6.84 2.30 14.19
CA GLN A 82 -7.86 1.45 14.79
C GLN A 82 -7.69 1.41 16.31
N TRP A 83 -6.45 1.30 16.76
CA TRP A 83 -6.15 1.25 18.17
C TRP A 83 -6.55 2.56 18.84
N GLN A 84 -6.20 3.68 18.19
CA GLN A 84 -6.56 4.98 18.73
C GLN A 84 -8.08 5.15 18.82
N SER A 85 -8.78 4.69 17.80
CA SER A 85 -10.23 4.76 17.78
C SER A 85 -10.83 3.95 18.92
N ALA A 86 -10.31 2.75 19.13
CA ALA A 86 -10.80 1.90 20.20
C ALA A 86 -10.51 2.51 21.55
N LYS A 87 -9.31 3.07 21.73
CA LYS A 87 -8.95 3.71 22.98
C LYS A 87 -9.83 4.91 23.26
N GLY A 88 -10.30 5.56 22.20
CA GLY A 88 -11.17 6.72 22.34
C GLY A 88 -12.60 6.36 22.64
N GLY A 89 -12.91 5.09 22.75
CA GLY A 89 -14.26 4.67 23.14
C GLY A 89 -15.13 4.14 22.03
N ASN A 90 -14.58 3.92 20.84
CA ASN A 90 -15.37 3.40 19.74
C ASN A 90 -15.63 1.91 19.98
N VAL A 91 -16.85 1.58 20.37
CA VAL A 91 -17.19 0.21 20.72
C VAL A 91 -17.09 -0.73 19.52
N THR A 92 -17.52 -0.25 18.36
CA THR A 92 -17.44 -1.06 17.16
C THR A 92 -16.00 -1.46 16.89
N MET A 93 -15.08 -0.52 17.04
CA MET A 93 -13.68 -0.83 16.80
C MET A 93 -13.11 -1.73 17.87
N GLN A 94 -13.57 -1.59 19.12
CA GLN A 94 -13.15 -2.47 20.19
C GLN A 94 -13.56 -3.91 19.88
N ILE A 95 -14.78 -4.07 19.40
CA ILE A 95 -15.28 -5.40 19.05
C ILE A 95 -14.48 -5.96 17.87
N TRP A 96 -14.25 -5.13 16.86
CA TRP A 96 -13.52 -5.58 15.68
C TRP A 96 -12.11 -6.01 16.04
N LEU A 97 -11.42 -5.20 16.83
CA LEU A 97 -10.05 -5.54 17.20
C LEU A 97 -10.02 -6.78 18.10
N GLY A 98 -11.04 -6.95 18.94
CA GLY A 98 -11.11 -8.16 19.74
C GLY A 98 -11.20 -9.39 18.88
N LYS A 99 -12.00 -9.32 17.82
CA LYS A 99 -12.13 -10.45 16.92
C LYS A 99 -10.83 -10.70 16.17
N GLN A 100 -10.19 -9.65 15.70
CA GLN A 100 -9.01 -9.80 14.86
C GLN A 100 -7.75 -10.14 15.64
N MET A 101 -7.61 -9.57 16.80
CA MET A 101 -6.39 -9.74 17.56
C MET A 101 -6.46 -10.82 18.62
N LEU A 102 -7.63 -11.03 19.16
CA LEU A 102 -7.80 -11.98 20.26
C LEU A 102 -8.64 -13.19 19.91
N GLY A 103 -9.10 -13.25 18.68
CA GLY A 103 -9.88 -14.40 18.25
C GLY A 103 -11.26 -14.48 18.85
N GLN A 104 -11.78 -13.37 19.34
CA GLN A 104 -13.10 -13.35 19.93
C GLN A 104 -14.17 -13.53 18.86
N SER A 105 -15.29 -14.07 19.27
CA SER A 105 -16.35 -14.36 18.33
C SER A 105 -17.71 -14.15 18.97
N GLU A 106 -18.66 -13.73 18.16
CA GLU A 106 -20.01 -13.58 18.61
C GLU A 106 -20.78 -14.88 18.49
N THR A 107 -20.22 -15.83 17.74
CA THR A 107 -20.93 -17.07 17.51
C THR A 107 -20.94 -17.89 18.77
N PRO A 108 -22.00 -18.64 19.00
CA PRO A 108 -22.01 -19.49 20.17
C PRO A 108 -20.81 -20.40 20.17
N ILE A 109 -20.24 -20.60 21.32
CA ILE A 109 -19.04 -21.38 21.45
C ILE A 109 -19.43 -22.85 21.57
N THR A 110 -18.75 -23.70 20.83
CA THR A 110 -18.99 -25.11 20.92
C THR A 110 -18.29 -25.59 22.19
N GLU A 111 -18.53 -26.82 22.52
CA GLU A 111 -17.94 -27.36 23.71
C GLU A 111 -16.42 -27.30 23.65
N ASP A 112 -15.87 -27.32 22.46
CA ASP A 112 -14.43 -27.25 22.32
C ASP A 112 -13.89 -25.86 22.56
N ASN A 113 -14.76 -24.86 22.46
CA ASN A 113 -14.38 -23.50 22.65
C ASN A 113 -15.15 -22.90 23.78
N GLU A 114 -15.02 -23.47 24.91
CA GLU A 114 -15.72 -22.98 26.08
C GLU A 114 -15.48 -21.51 26.28
N PRO A 115 -16.49 -20.83 26.76
CA PRO A 115 -16.30 -19.42 27.06
C PRO A 115 -15.18 -19.28 28.05
N LEU A 116 -14.56 -18.16 28.01
CA LEU A 116 -13.44 -17.93 28.87
C LEU A 116 -13.86 -17.65 30.28
N ALA A 117 -12.86 -17.51 31.09
CA ALA A 117 -13.10 -17.35 32.51
C ALA A 117 -14.07 -16.24 32.85
N TRP A 118 -14.04 -15.18 32.10
CA TRP A 118 -14.90 -14.07 32.44
C TRP A 118 -16.36 -14.41 32.38
N SER A 119 -16.72 -15.48 31.71
CA SER A 119 -18.11 -15.85 31.62
C SER A 119 -18.53 -16.60 32.86
N ILE A 120 -17.62 -16.92 33.70
CA ILE A 120 -17.94 -17.67 34.88
C ILE A 120 -18.43 -16.82 36.00
N GLU A 121 -18.09 -15.60 35.91
CA GLU A 121 -18.53 -14.74 36.94
C GLU A 121 -19.80 -14.26 36.69
#